data_05045ddab113065d0d5e34ffb1346e8e
#
_entry.id   05045ddab113065d0d5e34ffb1346e8e
#
_cell.length_a   1.000
_cell.length_b   1.000
_cell.length_c   1.000
_cell.angle_alpha   90.00
_cell.angle_beta   90.00
_cell.angle_gamma   90.00
#
_symmetry.space_group_name_H-M   'P 1'
#
loop_
_entity.id
_entity.type
_entity.pdbx_description
1 polymer ?
#
loop_
_entity_poly.entity_id
_entity_poly.type
_entity_poly.pdbx_seq_one_letter_code
_entity_poly.pdbx_strand_id
1 'polypeptide(L)'
;MTMNTLKIREMYLQPGRPKIAIPVVSTDPAEIKNECVEITEMPCDMIEWRADKYLSAVPDLEEKLKQKEFYLDSVKLLDDINLIAEDIPIIFTIRSRSQGGDVQLSEEHMAGLRGLAAQSGLVDMVDIELLDGNGRFNAEMIKKQVDEVHSYGCKVIMSHHDFDRMPTPEQMVSIVKTMVRMGADICKLAAMSFTKEDTELLLKTTAY
;
A
#
# COMPACT_ATOMS: atom_id res chain seq x y z
N MET A 1 -25.18 4.62 -6.40
CA MET A 1 -23.98 5.47 -6.43
C MET A 1 -23.29 5.26 -7.76
N THR A 2 -23.02 6.31 -8.51
CA THR A 2 -22.14 6.21 -9.68
C THR A 2 -20.75 5.87 -9.16
N MET A 3 -20.24 4.67 -9.46
CA MET A 3 -18.85 4.35 -9.18
C MET A 3 -17.98 5.29 -10.00
N ASN A 4 -17.15 6.08 -9.32
CA ASN A 4 -16.23 6.97 -9.99
C ASN A 4 -15.13 6.12 -10.63
N THR A 5 -14.89 6.35 -11.93
CA THR A 5 -13.71 5.79 -12.61
C THR A 5 -12.47 6.51 -12.08
N LEU A 6 -11.48 5.76 -11.62
CA LEU A 6 -10.18 6.29 -11.22
C LEU A 6 -9.14 5.94 -12.28
N LYS A 7 -8.53 6.96 -12.91
CA LYS A 7 -7.44 6.78 -13.87
C LYS A 7 -6.09 6.88 -13.12
N ILE A 8 -5.19 5.92 -13.37
CA ILE A 8 -3.82 5.89 -12.84
C ILE A 8 -2.91 5.50 -14.00
N ARG A 9 -2.04 6.38 -14.46
CA ARG A 9 -1.34 6.29 -15.76
C ARG A 9 -2.36 5.99 -16.86
N GLU A 10 -2.19 4.88 -17.59
CA GLU A 10 -3.16 4.45 -18.62
C GLU A 10 -4.16 3.40 -18.12
N MET A 11 -4.07 3.00 -16.85
CA MET A 11 -4.99 2.06 -16.24
C MET A 11 -6.25 2.76 -15.70
N TYR A 12 -7.40 2.09 -15.85
CA TYR A 12 -8.68 2.53 -15.30
C TYR A 12 -9.19 1.53 -14.25
N LEU A 13 -9.38 1.99 -13.00
CA LEU A 13 -10.15 1.28 -11.99
C LEU A 13 -11.61 1.66 -12.15
N GLN A 14 -12.42 0.70 -12.60
CA GLN A 14 -13.84 0.86 -12.90
C GLN A 14 -14.54 -0.49 -12.80
N PRO A 15 -15.89 -0.54 -12.77
CA PRO A 15 -16.63 -1.79 -12.82
C PRO A 15 -16.23 -2.65 -14.02
N GLY A 16 -16.10 -3.96 -13.80
CA GLY A 16 -15.72 -4.91 -14.85
C GLY A 16 -14.69 -5.92 -14.37
N ARG A 17 -13.70 -6.22 -15.19
CA ARG A 17 -12.62 -7.15 -14.83
C ARG A 17 -11.83 -6.61 -13.64
N PRO A 18 -11.66 -7.40 -12.56
CA PRO A 18 -10.77 -7.06 -11.46
C PRO A 18 -9.34 -6.78 -11.95
N LYS A 19 -8.69 -5.80 -11.35
CA LYS A 19 -7.28 -5.50 -11.59
C LYS A 19 -6.38 -6.36 -10.74
N ILE A 20 -5.24 -6.73 -11.30
CA ILE A 20 -4.25 -7.62 -10.67
C ILE A 20 -3.07 -6.78 -10.23
N ALA A 21 -2.84 -6.71 -8.90
CA ALA A 21 -1.62 -6.16 -8.32
C ALA A 21 -0.71 -7.32 -7.89
N ILE A 22 0.55 -7.31 -8.33
CA ILE A 22 1.53 -8.33 -7.95
C ILE A 22 2.53 -7.68 -6.99
N PRO A 23 2.69 -8.24 -5.77
CA PRO A 23 3.63 -7.71 -4.79
C PRO A 23 5.06 -8.15 -5.10
N VAL A 24 6.01 -7.22 -5.00
CA VAL A 24 7.46 -7.45 -4.94
C VAL A 24 7.84 -7.60 -3.47
N VAL A 25 8.35 -8.76 -3.11
CA VAL A 25 8.60 -9.15 -1.70
C VAL A 25 10.05 -9.51 -1.41
N SER A 26 10.92 -9.47 -2.39
CA SER A 26 12.36 -9.64 -2.21
C SER A 26 12.94 -8.57 -1.28
N THR A 27 14.05 -8.90 -0.63
CA THR A 27 14.69 -8.05 0.39
C THR A 27 16.00 -7.42 -0.10
N ASP A 28 16.66 -8.06 -1.05
CA ASP A 28 17.90 -7.58 -1.67
C ASP A 28 17.59 -6.69 -2.89
N PRO A 29 18.28 -5.53 -3.06
CA PRO A 29 18.02 -4.63 -4.18
C PRO A 29 18.17 -5.26 -5.57
N ALA A 30 19.09 -6.22 -5.77
CA ALA A 30 19.25 -6.88 -7.07
C ALA A 30 18.10 -7.87 -7.31
N GLU A 31 17.68 -8.61 -6.27
CA GLU A 31 16.55 -9.52 -6.34
C GLU A 31 15.23 -8.76 -6.55
N ILE A 32 15.03 -7.61 -5.89
CA ILE A 32 13.86 -6.74 -6.11
C ILE A 32 13.74 -6.36 -7.59
N LYS A 33 14.85 -5.94 -8.21
CA LYS A 33 14.86 -5.59 -9.64
C LYS A 33 14.55 -6.80 -10.54
N ASN A 34 15.14 -7.94 -10.25
CA ASN A 34 14.86 -9.17 -11.00
C ASN A 34 13.38 -9.58 -10.88
N GLU A 35 12.82 -9.53 -9.66
CA GLU A 35 11.41 -9.81 -9.40
C GLU A 35 10.50 -8.83 -10.18
N CYS A 36 10.85 -7.55 -10.23
CA CYS A 36 10.12 -6.57 -11.05
C CYS A 36 10.16 -6.95 -12.55
N VAL A 37 11.31 -7.33 -13.08
CA VAL A 37 11.43 -7.79 -14.49
C VAL A 37 10.54 -9.00 -14.75
N GLU A 38 10.55 -10.00 -13.88
CA GLU A 38 9.69 -11.18 -14.00
C GLU A 38 8.19 -10.80 -13.98
N ILE A 39 7.80 -9.84 -13.14
CA ILE A 39 6.42 -9.37 -13.03
C ILE A 39 5.98 -8.66 -14.31
N THR A 40 6.84 -7.91 -14.99
CA THR A 40 6.47 -7.25 -16.26
C THR A 40 6.14 -8.23 -17.38
N GLU A 41 6.64 -9.47 -17.31
CA GLU A 41 6.31 -10.54 -18.24
C GLU A 41 4.98 -11.27 -17.89
N MET A 42 4.38 -10.95 -16.73
CA MET A 42 3.13 -11.56 -16.27
C MET A 42 1.92 -10.67 -16.61
N PRO A 43 0.72 -11.24 -16.69
CA PRO A 43 -0.50 -10.44 -16.82
C PRO A 43 -0.81 -9.72 -15.51
N CYS A 44 -0.17 -8.57 -15.25
CA CYS A 44 -0.44 -7.70 -14.13
C CYS A 44 -0.94 -6.34 -14.57
N ASP A 45 -1.70 -5.66 -13.71
CA ASP A 45 -2.18 -4.30 -13.93
C ASP A 45 -1.42 -3.30 -13.05
N MET A 46 -0.77 -3.75 -11.96
CA MET A 46 -0.03 -2.91 -11.00
C MET A 46 1.08 -3.71 -10.32
N ILE A 47 2.18 -3.05 -9.98
CA ILE A 47 3.24 -3.60 -9.12
C ILE A 47 3.08 -3.01 -7.71
N GLU A 48 3.04 -3.84 -6.67
CA GLU A 48 3.08 -3.38 -5.27
C GLU A 48 4.48 -3.60 -4.70
N TRP A 49 5.28 -2.54 -4.54
CA TRP A 49 6.55 -2.71 -3.84
C TRP A 49 6.32 -2.76 -2.32
N ARG A 50 6.55 -3.92 -1.73
CA ARG A 50 6.51 -4.19 -0.30
C ARG A 50 7.82 -3.72 0.35
N ALA A 51 7.97 -2.40 0.49
CA ALA A 51 9.17 -1.78 1.04
C ALA A 51 9.46 -2.24 2.48
N ASP A 52 8.45 -2.68 3.24
CA ASP A 52 8.65 -3.29 4.56
C ASP A 52 9.54 -4.54 4.51
N LYS A 53 9.50 -5.32 3.43
CA LYS A 53 10.37 -6.48 3.23
C LYS A 53 11.84 -6.06 3.09
N TYR A 54 12.11 -5.09 2.21
CA TYR A 54 13.43 -4.50 2.05
C TYR A 54 13.94 -3.91 3.37
N LEU A 55 13.13 -3.07 4.03
CA LEU A 55 13.49 -2.42 5.28
C LEU A 55 13.79 -3.42 6.40
N SER A 56 13.09 -4.56 6.46
CA SER A 56 13.32 -5.59 7.48
C SER A 56 14.69 -6.25 7.38
N ALA A 57 15.32 -6.26 6.22
CA ALA A 57 16.63 -6.81 5.97
C ALA A 57 17.78 -5.80 6.16
N VAL A 58 17.46 -4.50 6.35
CA VAL A 58 18.48 -3.45 6.55
C VAL A 58 19.08 -3.57 7.95
N PRO A 59 20.38 -3.84 8.08
CA PRO A 59 21.05 -3.84 9.38
C PRO A 59 20.98 -2.46 10.04
N ASP A 60 20.74 -2.42 11.34
CA ASP A 60 20.70 -1.18 12.13
C ASP A 60 19.77 -0.11 11.55
N LEU A 61 18.57 -0.53 11.09
CA LEU A 61 17.61 0.32 10.38
C LEU A 61 17.34 1.66 11.08
N GLU A 62 17.16 1.65 12.42
CA GLU A 62 16.93 2.87 13.21
C GLU A 62 18.07 3.90 13.08
N GLU A 63 19.32 3.44 12.98
CA GLU A 63 20.47 4.32 12.76
C GLU A 63 20.58 4.76 11.29
N LYS A 64 20.20 3.88 10.36
CA LYS A 64 20.15 4.21 8.94
C LYS A 64 19.10 5.28 8.62
N LEU A 65 17.96 5.23 9.28
CA LEU A 65 16.88 6.23 9.12
C LEU A 65 17.27 7.65 9.58
N LYS A 66 18.40 7.80 10.29
CA LYS A 66 18.97 9.12 10.62
C LYS A 66 19.94 9.65 9.55
N GLN A 67 20.28 8.85 8.55
CA GLN A 67 21.29 9.15 7.54
C GLN A 67 20.64 9.54 6.21
N LYS A 68 21.02 10.70 5.67
CA LYS A 68 20.49 11.18 4.38
C LYS A 68 20.79 10.20 3.23
N GLU A 69 21.93 9.57 3.26
CA GLU A 69 22.39 8.61 2.26
C GLU A 69 21.41 7.45 2.11
N PHE A 70 20.85 6.94 3.21
CA PHE A 70 19.86 5.87 3.20
C PHE A 70 18.60 6.24 2.41
N TYR A 71 18.12 7.48 2.59
CA TYR A 71 16.96 7.97 1.83
C TYR A 71 17.27 8.12 0.34
N LEU A 72 18.49 8.58 0.00
CA LEU A 72 18.92 8.68 -1.39
C LEU A 72 19.03 7.30 -2.06
N ASP A 73 19.58 6.31 -1.36
CA ASP A 73 19.66 4.93 -1.86
C ASP A 73 18.27 4.31 -2.03
N SER A 74 17.35 4.60 -1.10
CA SER A 74 15.96 4.13 -1.20
C SER A 74 15.23 4.75 -2.41
N VAL A 75 15.43 6.05 -2.67
CA VAL A 75 14.86 6.72 -3.86
C VAL A 75 15.49 6.18 -5.14
N LYS A 76 16.80 5.89 -5.14
CA LYS A 76 17.46 5.28 -6.30
C LYS A 76 16.93 3.89 -6.62
N LEU A 77 16.69 3.07 -5.59
CA LEU A 77 16.05 1.77 -5.78
C LEU A 77 14.63 1.91 -6.35
N LEU A 78 13.89 2.91 -5.87
CA LEU A 78 12.55 3.20 -6.39
C LEU A 78 12.59 3.68 -7.85
N ASP A 79 13.61 4.45 -8.24
CA ASP A 79 13.85 4.86 -9.63
C ASP A 79 14.15 3.65 -10.52
N ASP A 80 15.01 2.72 -10.07
CA ASP A 80 15.26 1.45 -10.78
C ASP A 80 13.96 0.66 -11.00
N ILE A 81 13.10 0.56 -9.95
CA ILE A 81 11.80 -0.11 -10.04
C ILE A 81 10.89 0.59 -11.07
N ASN A 82 10.81 1.92 -11.02
CA ASN A 82 9.97 2.70 -11.93
C ASN A 82 10.43 2.58 -13.38
N LEU A 83 11.74 2.56 -13.63
CA LEU A 83 12.29 2.34 -14.97
C LEU A 83 11.94 0.95 -15.51
N ILE A 84 11.98 -0.11 -14.67
CA ILE A 84 11.61 -1.46 -15.07
C ILE A 84 10.09 -1.58 -15.29
N ALA A 85 9.30 -0.95 -14.44
CA ALA A 85 7.84 -1.00 -14.52
C ALA A 85 7.27 -0.30 -15.76
N GLU A 86 8.02 0.63 -16.37
CA GLU A 86 7.58 1.42 -17.52
C GLU A 86 6.21 2.06 -17.29
N ASP A 87 5.19 1.61 -18.03
CA ASP A 87 3.81 2.14 -17.94
C ASP A 87 2.96 1.46 -16.86
N ILE A 88 3.47 0.43 -16.17
CA ILE A 88 2.74 -0.28 -15.11
C ILE A 88 2.72 0.59 -13.84
N PRO A 89 1.54 0.92 -13.28
CA PRO A 89 1.45 1.69 -12.05
C PRO A 89 2.10 1.01 -10.84
N ILE A 90 2.75 1.83 -9.99
CA ILE A 90 3.45 1.36 -8.80
C ILE A 90 2.71 1.78 -7.53
N ILE A 91 2.49 0.81 -6.65
CA ILE A 91 2.01 0.99 -5.28
C ILE A 91 3.21 0.92 -4.32
N PHE A 92 3.41 1.95 -3.51
CA PHE A 92 4.38 1.93 -2.43
C PHE A 92 3.71 1.51 -1.13
N THR A 93 4.17 0.40 -0.54
CA THR A 93 3.59 -0.16 0.69
C THR A 93 4.65 -0.39 1.74
N ILE A 94 4.46 0.19 2.94
CA ILE A 94 5.16 -0.21 4.17
C ILE A 94 4.10 -0.83 5.07
N ARG A 95 4.08 -2.17 5.16
CA ARG A 95 3.15 -2.91 6.00
C ARG A 95 3.70 -3.03 7.41
N SER A 96 2.93 -2.57 8.41
CA SER A 96 3.28 -2.69 9.82
C SER A 96 3.23 -4.16 10.27
N ARG A 97 4.01 -4.48 11.29
CA ARG A 97 4.02 -5.84 11.87
C ARG A 97 2.64 -6.26 12.37
N SER A 98 1.87 -5.35 12.93
CA SER A 98 0.52 -5.62 13.42
C SER A 98 -0.48 -5.97 12.31
N GLN A 99 -0.16 -5.61 11.06
CA GLN A 99 -0.97 -5.93 9.89
C GLN A 99 -0.26 -6.89 8.90
N GLY A 100 0.64 -7.75 9.42
CA GLY A 100 1.29 -8.82 8.66
C GLY A 100 2.52 -8.41 7.88
N GLY A 101 3.13 -7.28 8.21
CA GLY A 101 4.45 -6.86 7.71
C GLY A 101 5.61 -7.40 8.55
N ASP A 102 6.82 -7.12 8.10
CA ASP A 102 8.04 -7.63 8.73
C ASP A 102 8.79 -6.56 9.55
N VAL A 103 8.45 -5.28 9.35
CA VAL A 103 9.15 -4.17 10.00
C VAL A 103 8.30 -3.56 11.11
N GLN A 104 8.97 -3.13 12.17
CA GLN A 104 8.37 -2.32 13.23
C GLN A 104 9.04 -0.95 13.23
N LEU A 105 8.34 0.05 12.72
CA LEU A 105 8.79 1.43 12.68
C LEU A 105 7.82 2.32 13.45
N SER A 106 8.32 3.47 13.89
CA SER A 106 7.44 4.52 14.39
C SER A 106 6.56 5.07 13.27
N GLU A 107 5.38 5.57 13.62
CA GLU A 107 4.51 6.21 12.63
C GLU A 107 5.17 7.42 11.96
N GLU A 108 6.05 8.12 12.65
CA GLU A 108 6.82 9.23 12.10
C GLU A 108 7.76 8.76 10.98
N HIS A 109 8.50 7.66 11.20
CA HIS A 109 9.35 7.09 10.16
C HIS A 109 8.54 6.55 8.98
N MET A 110 7.43 5.85 9.25
CA MET A 110 6.56 5.35 8.17
C MET A 110 5.96 6.50 7.35
N ALA A 111 5.47 7.55 8.01
CA ALA A 111 4.94 8.74 7.34
C ALA A 111 6.03 9.44 6.51
N GLY A 112 7.24 9.60 7.06
CA GLY A 112 8.36 10.20 6.35
C GLY A 112 8.75 9.43 5.08
N LEU A 113 8.81 8.10 5.14
CA LEU A 113 9.12 7.25 3.98
C LEU A 113 8.00 7.26 2.94
N ARG A 114 6.72 7.25 3.37
CA ARG A 114 5.56 7.39 2.46
C ARG A 114 5.56 8.76 1.76
N GLY A 115 5.82 9.84 2.52
CA GLY A 115 5.94 11.19 1.98
C GLY A 115 7.10 11.30 0.97
N LEU A 116 8.26 10.71 1.28
CA LEU A 116 9.42 10.67 0.38
C LEU A 116 9.09 9.93 -0.93
N ALA A 117 8.45 8.77 -0.84
CA ALA A 117 8.03 8.01 -2.01
C ALA A 117 7.06 8.81 -2.88
N ALA A 118 6.06 9.46 -2.29
CA ALA A 118 5.12 10.32 -3.03
C ALA A 118 5.84 11.54 -3.64
N GLN A 119 6.72 12.20 -2.89
CA GLN A 119 7.48 13.37 -3.35
C GLN A 119 8.42 13.06 -4.51
N SER A 120 8.94 11.84 -4.57
CA SER A 120 9.86 11.43 -5.66
C SER A 120 9.21 11.47 -7.04
N GLY A 121 7.88 11.36 -7.13
CA GLY A 121 7.14 11.25 -8.40
C GLY A 121 7.33 9.90 -9.10
N LEU A 122 7.93 8.92 -8.43
CA LEU A 122 8.25 7.60 -8.98
C LEU A 122 7.18 6.54 -8.68
N VAL A 123 6.19 6.88 -7.84
CA VAL A 123 5.06 6.01 -7.50
C VAL A 123 3.74 6.68 -7.81
N ASP A 124 2.74 5.88 -8.09
CA ASP A 124 1.40 6.36 -8.44
C ASP A 124 0.45 6.32 -7.24
N MET A 125 0.69 5.36 -6.35
CA MET A 125 -0.16 5.09 -5.18
C MET A 125 0.68 4.84 -3.95
N VAL A 126 0.19 5.27 -2.79
CA VAL A 126 0.79 5.00 -1.47
C VAL A 126 -0.25 4.31 -0.59
N ASP A 127 0.16 3.19 0.01
CA ASP A 127 -0.67 2.48 1.00
C ASP A 127 -0.51 3.14 2.38
N ILE A 128 -1.62 3.55 2.98
CA ILE A 128 -1.72 4.10 4.34
C ILE A 128 -2.64 3.19 5.15
N GLU A 129 -2.15 2.65 6.24
CA GLU A 129 -2.96 1.81 7.13
C GLU A 129 -3.97 2.63 7.93
N LEU A 130 -5.22 2.13 8.05
CA LEU A 130 -6.27 2.78 8.84
C LEU A 130 -5.95 2.80 10.33
N LEU A 131 -5.24 1.79 10.81
CA LEU A 131 -4.77 1.70 12.21
C LEU A 131 -3.24 1.75 12.21
N ASP A 132 -2.67 2.43 13.22
CA ASP A 132 -1.22 2.48 13.40
C ASP A 132 -0.64 1.11 13.78
N GLY A 133 0.69 1.01 13.86
CA GLY A 133 1.40 -0.21 14.24
C GLY A 133 1.05 -0.77 15.63
N ASN A 134 0.29 -0.02 16.44
CA ASN A 134 -0.25 -0.42 17.74
C ASN A 134 -1.76 -0.73 17.68
N GLY A 135 -2.36 -0.74 16.50
CA GLY A 135 -3.80 -0.99 16.32
C GLY A 135 -4.69 0.20 16.72
N ARG A 136 -4.17 1.43 16.76
CA ARG A 136 -4.92 2.62 17.16
C ARG A 136 -5.34 3.43 15.96
N PHE A 137 -6.56 3.96 15.99
CA PHE A 137 -7.05 4.93 15.01
C PHE A 137 -6.67 6.36 15.42
N ASN A 138 -5.93 7.04 14.56
CA ASN A 138 -5.57 8.45 14.74
C ASN A 138 -5.97 9.25 13.49
N ALA A 139 -7.16 9.85 13.53
CA ALA A 139 -7.73 10.58 12.39
C ALA A 139 -6.88 11.78 11.94
N GLU A 140 -6.27 12.52 12.87
CA GLU A 140 -5.44 13.70 12.56
C GLU A 140 -4.17 13.28 11.80
N MET A 141 -3.47 12.27 12.30
CA MET A 141 -2.25 11.76 11.69
C MET A 141 -2.53 11.18 10.30
N ILE A 142 -3.58 10.36 10.17
CA ILE A 142 -3.99 9.77 8.89
C ILE A 142 -4.30 10.88 7.89
N LYS A 143 -5.11 11.87 8.28
CA LYS A 143 -5.49 12.95 7.37
C LYS A 143 -4.28 13.77 6.93
N LYS A 144 -3.33 14.05 7.82
CA LYS A 144 -2.09 14.73 7.48
C LYS A 144 -1.29 13.95 6.42
N GLN A 145 -1.14 12.63 6.59
CA GLN A 145 -0.44 11.79 5.62
C GLN A 145 -1.17 11.74 4.28
N VAL A 146 -2.51 11.61 4.29
CA VAL A 146 -3.33 11.62 3.07
C VAL A 146 -3.19 12.94 2.32
N ASP A 147 -3.33 14.07 3.01
CA ASP A 147 -3.21 15.41 2.41
C ASP A 147 -1.79 15.62 1.83
N GLU A 148 -0.76 15.15 2.51
CA GLU A 148 0.63 15.18 2.04
C GLU A 148 0.82 14.35 0.75
N VAL A 149 0.39 13.09 0.73
CA VAL A 149 0.49 12.21 -0.45
C VAL A 149 -0.27 12.80 -1.63
N HIS A 150 -1.49 13.31 -1.41
CA HIS A 150 -2.28 13.98 -2.44
C HIS A 150 -1.61 15.24 -2.97
N SER A 151 -0.88 16.00 -2.13
CA SER A 151 -0.17 17.21 -2.56
C SER A 151 0.90 16.94 -3.62
N TYR A 152 1.42 15.72 -3.67
CA TYR A 152 2.38 15.26 -4.68
C TYR A 152 1.70 14.58 -5.89
N GLY A 153 0.36 14.54 -5.93
CA GLY A 153 -0.40 13.97 -7.05
C GLY A 153 -0.60 12.45 -6.98
N CYS A 154 -0.03 11.78 -5.98
CA CYS A 154 -0.23 10.34 -5.77
C CYS A 154 -1.63 10.03 -5.24
N LYS A 155 -2.11 8.80 -5.50
CA LYS A 155 -3.36 8.27 -4.95
C LYS A 155 -3.13 7.54 -3.64
N VAL A 156 -4.12 7.54 -2.77
CA VAL A 156 -4.07 6.85 -1.47
C VAL A 156 -4.89 5.58 -1.53
N ILE A 157 -4.21 4.44 -1.31
CA ILE A 157 -4.86 3.19 -0.92
C ILE A 157 -4.90 3.17 0.60
N MET A 158 -6.10 3.22 1.19
CA MET A 158 -6.21 3.04 2.63
C MET A 158 -6.55 1.60 2.93
N SER A 159 -5.72 0.95 3.77
CA SER A 159 -5.78 -0.47 4.02
C SER A 159 -6.09 -0.82 5.48
N HIS A 160 -6.74 -1.96 5.66
CA HIS A 160 -6.95 -2.61 6.96
C HIS A 160 -6.89 -4.13 6.78
N HIS A 161 -6.16 -4.80 7.68
CA HIS A 161 -5.99 -6.24 7.67
C HIS A 161 -6.39 -6.81 9.03
N ASP A 162 -7.28 -7.80 9.04
CA ASP A 162 -7.66 -8.58 10.22
C ASP A 162 -7.32 -10.06 9.96
N PHE A 163 -6.26 -10.55 10.61
CA PHE A 163 -5.79 -11.93 10.44
C PHE A 163 -6.44 -12.90 11.43
N ASP A 164 -7.21 -12.38 12.38
CA ASP A 164 -7.77 -13.18 13.49
C ASP A 164 -9.20 -13.59 13.25
N ARG A 165 -9.94 -12.83 12.41
CA ARG A 165 -11.38 -13.06 12.20
C ARG A 165 -11.89 -12.45 10.90
N MET A 166 -13.10 -12.89 10.52
CA MET A 166 -13.96 -12.21 9.56
C MET A 166 -14.82 -11.17 10.28
N PRO A 167 -14.69 -9.87 9.99
CA PRO A 167 -15.59 -8.84 10.54
C PRO A 167 -17.03 -9.03 10.06
N THR A 168 -18.02 -8.55 10.83
CA THR A 168 -19.42 -8.55 10.38
C THR A 168 -19.60 -7.58 9.20
N PRO A 169 -20.68 -7.74 8.37
CA PRO A 169 -20.97 -6.81 7.28
C PRO A 169 -21.03 -5.36 7.74
N GLU A 170 -21.63 -5.09 8.89
CA GLU A 170 -21.75 -3.75 9.47
C GLU A 170 -20.37 -3.17 9.85
N GLN A 171 -19.50 -4.03 10.39
CA GLN A 171 -18.11 -3.64 10.71
C GLN A 171 -17.33 -3.33 9.44
N MET A 172 -17.41 -4.20 8.41
CA MET A 172 -16.76 -3.98 7.12
C MET A 172 -17.21 -2.66 6.48
N VAL A 173 -18.52 -2.42 6.43
CA VAL A 173 -19.10 -1.16 5.91
C VAL A 173 -18.62 0.05 6.72
N SER A 174 -18.54 -0.07 8.05
CA SER A 174 -18.05 1.00 8.93
C SER A 174 -16.57 1.32 8.67
N ILE A 175 -15.73 0.28 8.49
CA ILE A 175 -14.30 0.42 8.15
C ILE A 175 -14.16 1.18 6.82
N VAL A 176 -14.82 0.71 5.76
CA VAL A 176 -14.76 1.33 4.43
C VAL A 176 -15.26 2.77 4.46
N LYS A 177 -16.39 3.05 5.13
CA LYS A 177 -16.88 4.42 5.29
C LYS A 177 -15.89 5.32 6.04
N THR A 178 -15.14 4.77 6.99
CA THR A 178 -14.11 5.53 7.70
C THR A 178 -12.94 5.83 6.78
N MET A 179 -12.47 4.86 5.98
CA MET A 179 -11.42 5.08 4.97
C MET A 179 -11.81 6.19 3.99
N VAL A 180 -13.04 6.16 3.46
CA VAL A 180 -13.55 7.21 2.56
C VAL A 180 -13.56 8.58 3.24
N ARG A 181 -14.01 8.68 4.50
CA ARG A 181 -14.00 9.95 5.26
C ARG A 181 -12.59 10.47 5.52
N MET A 182 -11.60 9.58 5.61
CA MET A 182 -10.19 9.97 5.76
C MET A 182 -9.56 10.42 4.44
N GLY A 183 -10.22 10.24 3.30
CA GLY A 183 -9.76 10.72 2.00
C GLY A 183 -9.12 9.63 1.12
N ALA A 184 -9.39 8.35 1.40
CA ALA A 184 -8.91 7.26 0.54
C ALA A 184 -9.48 7.38 -0.89
N ASP A 185 -8.62 7.23 -1.90
CA ASP A 185 -9.04 7.02 -3.30
C ASP A 185 -9.47 5.57 -3.52
N ILE A 186 -8.81 4.63 -2.83
CA ILE A 186 -9.07 3.19 -2.87
C ILE A 186 -9.13 2.65 -1.44
N CYS A 187 -10.16 1.88 -1.13
CA CYS A 187 -10.29 1.19 0.16
C CYS A 187 -9.91 -0.28 0.00
N LYS A 188 -8.92 -0.75 0.78
CA LYS A 188 -8.44 -2.14 0.79
C LYS A 188 -8.76 -2.79 2.13
N LEU A 189 -9.64 -3.78 2.14
CA LEU A 189 -9.97 -4.57 3.32
C LEU A 189 -9.56 -6.02 3.10
N ALA A 190 -8.69 -6.54 3.95
CA ALA A 190 -8.32 -7.94 4.00
C ALA A 190 -8.76 -8.53 5.34
N ALA A 191 -9.39 -9.70 5.31
CA ALA A 191 -9.85 -10.37 6.51
C ALA A 191 -9.62 -11.89 6.40
N MET A 192 -9.38 -12.54 7.55
CA MET A 192 -9.17 -13.98 7.59
C MET A 192 -10.50 -14.69 7.33
N SER A 193 -10.51 -15.50 6.28
CA SER A 193 -11.63 -16.35 5.88
C SER A 193 -11.34 -17.77 6.34
N PHE A 194 -12.12 -18.29 7.25
CA PHE A 194 -11.99 -19.66 7.76
C PHE A 194 -12.92 -20.63 7.05
N THR A 195 -13.98 -20.11 6.42
CA THR A 195 -15.00 -20.90 5.72
C THR A 195 -15.28 -20.30 4.34
N LYS A 196 -15.93 -21.07 3.50
CA LYS A 196 -16.40 -20.58 2.19
C LYS A 196 -17.44 -19.47 2.35
N GLU A 197 -18.27 -19.59 3.37
CA GLU A 197 -19.31 -18.61 3.72
C GLU A 197 -18.70 -17.26 4.09
N ASP A 198 -17.55 -17.26 4.79
CA ASP A 198 -16.80 -16.02 5.10
C ASP A 198 -16.34 -15.32 3.81
N THR A 199 -15.77 -16.10 2.87
CA THR A 199 -15.34 -15.56 1.57
C THR A 199 -16.50 -14.97 0.78
N GLU A 200 -17.64 -15.68 0.74
CA GLU A 200 -18.86 -15.20 0.09
C GLU A 200 -19.39 -13.93 0.76
N LEU A 201 -19.32 -13.85 2.10
CA LEU A 201 -19.74 -12.68 2.87
C LEU A 201 -18.92 -11.46 2.50
N LEU A 202 -17.56 -11.59 2.45
CA LEU A 202 -16.67 -10.51 2.05
C LEU A 202 -16.99 -10.01 0.64
N LEU A 203 -17.11 -10.94 -0.33
CA LEU A 203 -17.44 -10.60 -1.72
C LEU A 203 -18.79 -9.90 -1.85
N LYS A 204 -19.82 -10.39 -1.14
CA LYS A 204 -21.14 -9.75 -1.14
C LYS A 204 -21.11 -8.36 -0.53
N THR A 205 -20.35 -8.17 0.57
CA THR A 205 -20.26 -6.89 1.26
C THR A 205 -19.50 -5.84 0.45
N THR A 206 -18.49 -6.26 -0.32
CA THR A 206 -17.73 -5.36 -1.20
C THR A 206 -18.45 -5.00 -2.50
N ALA A 207 -19.51 -5.75 -2.89
CA ALA A 207 -20.32 -5.45 -4.06
C ALA A 207 -21.38 -4.35 -3.82
N TYR A 208 -21.54 -3.88 -2.59
CA TYR A 208 -22.46 -2.82 -2.18
C TYR A 208 -21.76 -1.45 -2.15
#